data_0598da65174d27f26e93717e68cfb928
#
_entry.id   0598da65174d27f26e93717e68cfb928
#
_cell.length_a   1.000
_cell.length_b   1.000
_cell.length_c   1.000
_cell.angle_alpha   90.00
_cell.angle_beta   90.00
_cell.angle_gamma   90.00
#
_symmetry.space_group_name_H-M   'P 1'
#
loop_
_entity.id
_entity.type
_entity.pdbx_description
1 polymer ?
#
loop_
_entity_poly.entity_id
_entity_poly.type
_entity_poly.pdbx_seq_one_letter_code
_entity_poly.pdbx_strand_id
1 'polypeptide(L)'
;MAANLVVNAAGLGAQRLAESINGLNPKTIPDRYLARGCYFTISGKPPFQRLIYPVPEPGGLGVHVTLDMGGGIRFGPDVEWIDRVDYEIKPERADSFYSAIRKYYPELKDGTLQPGYAGVRPKITEKGSAAGDFLIQGPEEHKIKGLVNMYGIESPGLTASLALADIVAHKLGLPEIKDGTT
;
A
#
# COMPACT_ATOMS: atom_id res chain seq x y z
N MET A 1 0.49 -24.00 -19.32
CA MET A 1 -0.47 -22.96 -19.78
C MET A 1 0.31 -22.02 -20.70
N ALA A 2 -0.21 -21.67 -21.86
CA ALA A 2 0.38 -20.66 -22.75
C ALA A 2 -0.51 -19.41 -22.68
N ALA A 3 0.11 -18.23 -22.60
CA ALA A 3 -0.58 -16.94 -22.59
C ALA A 3 0.13 -15.98 -23.54
N ASN A 4 -0.62 -15.18 -24.27
CA ASN A 4 -0.10 -14.15 -25.17
C ASN A 4 0.21 -12.84 -24.42
N LEU A 5 -0.56 -12.57 -23.35
CA LEU A 5 -0.42 -11.39 -22.52
C LEU A 5 -0.30 -11.81 -21.05
N VAL A 6 0.61 -11.18 -20.35
CA VAL A 6 0.87 -11.44 -18.92
C VAL A 6 1.00 -10.11 -18.19
N VAL A 7 0.27 -9.97 -17.09
CA VAL A 7 0.40 -8.82 -16.19
C VAL A 7 0.90 -9.32 -14.85
N ASN A 8 2.08 -8.87 -14.45
CA ASN A 8 2.62 -9.10 -13.12
C ASN A 8 2.07 -8.04 -12.15
N ALA A 9 0.98 -8.34 -11.48
CA ALA A 9 0.38 -7.52 -10.44
C ALA A 9 0.54 -8.19 -9.05
N ALA A 10 1.68 -8.85 -8.82
CA ALA A 10 1.90 -9.71 -7.65
C ALA A 10 2.24 -8.95 -6.34
N GLY A 11 2.16 -7.62 -6.32
CA GLY A 11 2.35 -6.80 -5.11
C GLY A 11 3.70 -7.07 -4.44
N LEU A 12 3.70 -7.58 -3.20
CA LEU A 12 4.93 -7.94 -2.47
C LEU A 12 5.80 -9.01 -3.17
N GLY A 13 5.22 -9.76 -4.10
CA GLY A 13 5.92 -10.79 -4.88
C GLY A 13 6.35 -10.34 -6.27
N ALA A 14 6.10 -9.09 -6.65
CA ALA A 14 6.28 -8.64 -8.04
C ALA A 14 7.72 -8.75 -8.54
N GLN A 15 8.70 -8.36 -7.73
CA GLN A 15 10.12 -8.47 -8.07
C GLN A 15 10.53 -9.94 -8.23
N ARG A 16 10.18 -10.78 -7.25
CA ARG A 16 10.49 -12.23 -7.29
C ARG A 16 9.89 -12.90 -8.52
N LEU A 17 8.66 -12.55 -8.90
CA LEU A 17 8.06 -13.06 -10.12
C LEU A 17 8.81 -12.56 -11.35
N ALA A 18 9.17 -11.30 -11.41
CA ALA A 18 9.92 -10.72 -12.50
C ALA A 18 11.30 -11.38 -12.67
N GLU A 19 12.03 -11.65 -11.58
CA GLU A 19 13.30 -12.37 -11.57
C GLU A 19 13.21 -13.77 -12.18
N SER A 20 12.03 -14.40 -12.12
CA SER A 20 11.79 -15.73 -12.70
C SER A 20 11.47 -15.71 -14.19
N ILE A 21 11.29 -14.53 -14.79
CA ILE A 21 10.93 -14.42 -16.22
C ILE A 21 12.20 -14.53 -17.08
N ASN A 22 12.25 -15.57 -17.87
CA ASN A 22 13.36 -15.78 -18.81
C ASN A 22 13.46 -14.64 -19.83
N GLY A 23 14.66 -14.08 -19.98
CA GLY A 23 14.93 -13.00 -20.93
C GLY A 23 14.62 -11.60 -20.40
N LEU A 24 14.05 -11.44 -19.22
CA LEU A 24 13.90 -10.14 -18.58
C LEU A 24 15.26 -9.65 -18.09
N ASN A 25 15.63 -8.42 -18.45
CA ASN A 25 16.85 -7.80 -17.97
C ASN A 25 16.73 -7.47 -16.47
N PRO A 26 17.55 -8.06 -15.59
CA PRO A 26 17.45 -7.81 -14.14
C PRO A 26 17.60 -6.33 -13.76
N LYS A 27 18.30 -5.52 -14.57
CA LYS A 27 18.47 -4.10 -14.34
C LYS A 27 17.17 -3.28 -14.47
N THR A 28 16.12 -3.87 -15.06
CA THR A 28 14.81 -3.23 -15.15
C THR A 28 13.93 -3.50 -13.93
N ILE A 29 14.34 -4.43 -13.06
CA ILE A 29 13.61 -4.77 -11.84
C ILE A 29 14.05 -3.80 -10.74
N PRO A 30 13.14 -3.00 -10.16
CA PRO A 30 13.50 -2.10 -9.07
C PRO A 30 13.79 -2.86 -7.79
N ASP A 31 14.60 -2.28 -6.93
CA ASP A 31 14.80 -2.80 -5.58
C ASP A 31 13.46 -2.87 -4.81
N ARG A 32 13.41 -3.79 -3.87
CA ARG A 32 12.24 -3.99 -3.02
C ARG A 32 12.55 -3.60 -1.58
N TYR A 33 11.77 -2.68 -1.07
CA TYR A 33 11.75 -2.30 0.34
C TYR A 33 10.37 -2.56 0.93
N LEU A 34 10.28 -2.72 2.22
CA LEU A 34 9.05 -3.06 2.89
C LEU A 34 8.77 -2.05 4.01
N ALA A 35 7.56 -1.50 4.03
CA ALA A 35 7.10 -0.64 5.11
C ALA A 35 5.83 -1.21 5.71
N ARG A 36 5.90 -1.63 6.99
CA ARG A 36 4.74 -2.09 7.75
C ARG A 36 3.99 -0.90 8.31
N GLY A 37 2.67 -0.92 8.19
CA GLY A 37 1.76 -0.01 8.87
C GLY A 37 0.90 -0.77 9.86
N CYS A 38 0.97 -0.40 11.13
CA CYS A 38 0.18 -1.02 12.19
C CYS A 38 -1.05 -0.18 12.49
N TYR A 39 -2.13 -0.85 12.88
CA TYR A 39 -3.38 -0.23 13.31
C TYR A 39 -3.75 -0.76 14.69
N PHE A 40 -4.23 0.15 15.52
CA PHE A 40 -4.78 -0.17 16.84
C PHE A 40 -6.28 0.11 16.86
N THR A 41 -6.99 -0.56 17.73
CA THR A 41 -8.42 -0.40 17.95
C THR A 41 -8.72 -0.18 19.42
N ILE A 42 -9.93 0.22 19.75
CA ILE A 42 -10.45 0.30 21.11
C ILE A 42 -11.74 -0.50 21.23
N SER A 43 -12.01 -0.99 22.43
CA SER A 43 -13.27 -1.65 22.74
C SER A 43 -14.33 -0.64 23.17
N GLY A 44 -15.61 -1.02 23.03
CA GLY A 44 -16.74 -0.22 23.45
C GLY A 44 -17.31 0.68 22.36
N LYS A 45 -18.11 1.68 22.76
CA LYS A 45 -18.74 2.60 21.81
C LYS A 45 -17.69 3.50 21.16
N PRO A 46 -17.61 3.54 19.82
CA PRO A 46 -16.68 4.43 19.14
C PRO A 46 -16.94 5.90 19.44
N PRO A 47 -15.91 6.71 19.76
CA PRO A 47 -16.08 8.13 20.01
C PRO A 47 -16.31 8.94 18.73
N PHE A 48 -16.06 8.32 17.57
CA PHE A 48 -16.17 8.97 16.27
C PHE A 48 -17.19 8.27 15.37
N GLN A 49 -17.90 9.07 14.58
CA GLN A 49 -18.84 8.61 13.56
C GLN A 49 -18.37 8.96 12.14
N ARG A 50 -17.17 9.51 12.01
CA ARG A 50 -16.56 9.95 10.75
C ARG A 50 -15.09 9.61 10.73
N LEU A 51 -14.51 9.55 9.53
CA LEU A 51 -13.08 9.47 9.33
C LEU A 51 -12.42 10.75 9.84
N ILE A 52 -11.25 10.62 10.48
CA ILE A 52 -10.44 11.76 10.94
C ILE A 52 -9.05 11.62 10.33
N TYR A 53 -8.66 12.64 9.60
CA TYR A 53 -7.35 12.76 8.99
C TYR A 53 -6.65 13.99 9.58
N PRO A 54 -5.74 13.84 10.54
CA PRO A 54 -4.94 14.94 11.06
C PRO A 54 -4.15 15.60 9.94
N VAL A 55 -3.83 16.87 10.12
CA VAL A 55 -2.91 17.57 9.22
C VAL A 55 -1.56 16.82 9.22
N PRO A 56 -0.98 16.54 8.03
CA PRO A 56 0.31 15.87 7.95
C PRO A 56 1.39 16.64 8.73
N GLU A 57 2.17 15.89 9.52
CA GLU A 57 3.32 16.42 10.24
C GLU A 57 4.62 16.04 9.51
N PRO A 58 5.73 16.77 9.71
CA PRO A 58 7.02 16.35 9.18
C PRO A 58 7.36 14.92 9.60
N GLY A 59 7.54 14.04 8.62
CA GLY A 59 7.87 12.62 8.84
C GLY A 59 6.69 11.64 8.85
N GLY A 60 5.43 12.09 8.65
CA GLY A 60 4.30 11.16 8.55
C GLY A 60 2.96 11.82 8.25
N LEU A 61 1.97 10.99 7.90
CA LEU A 61 0.60 11.42 7.62
C LEU A 61 -0.23 11.63 8.91
N GLY A 62 0.35 11.38 10.08
CA GLY A 62 -0.37 11.32 11.34
C GLY A 62 -1.16 10.01 11.50
N VAL A 63 -1.68 9.77 12.70
CA VAL A 63 -2.52 8.60 13.01
C VAL A 63 -3.96 8.95 12.66
N HIS A 64 -4.48 8.34 11.61
CA HIS A 64 -5.86 8.54 11.15
C HIS A 64 -6.85 7.76 12.01
N VAL A 65 -8.13 8.16 11.97
CA VAL A 65 -9.25 7.33 12.41
C VAL A 65 -9.98 6.83 11.17
N THR A 66 -10.11 5.52 11.08
CA THR A 66 -10.94 4.87 10.05
C THR A 66 -12.05 4.08 10.72
N LEU A 67 -13.19 3.99 10.05
CA LEU A 67 -14.36 3.24 10.51
C LEU A 67 -14.46 1.96 9.67
N ASP A 68 -14.76 0.85 10.31
CA ASP A 68 -15.11 -0.37 9.61
C ASP A 68 -16.63 -0.50 9.40
N MET A 69 -17.04 -1.49 8.60
CA MET A 69 -18.45 -1.71 8.27
C MET A 69 -19.29 -2.11 9.48
N GLY A 70 -18.67 -2.60 10.54
CA GLY A 70 -19.32 -2.94 11.82
C GLY A 70 -19.42 -1.77 12.80
N GLY A 71 -18.94 -0.58 12.40
CA GLY A 71 -18.90 0.60 13.25
C GLY A 71 -17.74 0.64 14.23
N GLY A 72 -16.81 -0.32 14.14
CA GLY A 72 -15.55 -0.28 14.89
C GLY A 72 -14.61 0.80 14.36
N ILE A 73 -13.69 1.26 15.19
CA ILE A 73 -12.69 2.24 14.79
C ILE A 73 -11.29 1.65 14.81
N ARG A 74 -10.45 2.18 13.90
CA ARG A 74 -9.03 1.86 13.83
C ARG A 74 -8.24 3.15 13.78
N PHE A 75 -7.18 3.19 14.58
CA PHE A 75 -6.18 4.26 14.60
C PHE A 75 -4.95 3.80 13.83
N GLY A 76 -4.49 4.58 12.87
CA GLY A 76 -3.32 4.25 12.07
C GLY A 76 -3.45 4.65 10.60
N PRO A 77 -2.49 4.23 9.78
CA PRO A 77 -1.31 3.46 10.21
C PRO A 77 -0.20 4.34 10.77
N ASP A 78 0.74 3.70 11.44
CA ASP A 78 2.10 4.19 11.57
C ASP A 78 2.96 3.71 10.38
N VAL A 79 4.28 3.92 10.43
CA VAL A 79 5.22 3.42 9.43
C VAL A 79 6.44 2.81 10.11
N GLU A 80 6.72 1.54 9.79
CA GLU A 80 7.91 0.83 10.22
C GLU A 80 8.57 0.15 9.03
N TRP A 81 9.83 0.46 8.78
CA TRP A 81 10.62 -0.24 7.76
C TRP A 81 11.09 -1.57 8.30
N ILE A 82 10.89 -2.63 7.52
CA ILE A 82 11.15 -4.03 7.90
C ILE A 82 11.91 -4.74 6.77
N ASP A 83 12.74 -5.73 7.13
CA ASP A 83 13.54 -6.47 6.16
C ASP A 83 12.80 -7.67 5.55
N ARG A 84 11.80 -8.17 6.25
CA ARG A 84 10.97 -9.31 5.80
C ARG A 84 9.50 -9.02 6.02
N VAL A 85 8.65 -9.67 5.23
CA VAL A 85 7.19 -9.58 5.42
C VAL A 85 6.83 -10.16 6.80
N ASP A 86 6.26 -9.30 7.62
CA ASP A 86 5.87 -9.61 8.99
C ASP A 86 4.64 -8.74 9.35
N TYR A 87 3.60 -9.37 9.84
CA TYR A 87 2.32 -8.74 10.21
C TYR A 87 2.12 -8.69 11.73
N GLU A 88 3.10 -9.11 12.52
CA GLU A 88 3.02 -9.04 13.96
C GLU A 88 3.01 -7.59 14.45
N ILE A 89 2.07 -7.26 15.31
CA ILE A 89 2.00 -5.95 15.95
C ILE A 89 2.50 -6.09 17.40
N LYS A 90 3.63 -5.46 17.66
CA LYS A 90 4.16 -5.40 19.02
C LYS A 90 3.29 -4.45 19.87
N PRO A 91 2.74 -4.89 21.01
CA PRO A 91 1.86 -4.05 21.82
C PRO A 91 2.49 -2.72 22.26
N GLU A 92 3.82 -2.69 22.46
CA GLU A 92 4.59 -1.51 22.89
C GLU A 92 4.51 -0.36 21.86
N ARG A 93 4.19 -0.68 20.60
CA ARG A 93 4.00 0.35 19.57
C ARG A 93 2.81 1.27 19.88
N ALA A 94 1.86 0.84 20.69
CA ALA A 94 0.74 1.66 21.14
C ALA A 94 1.19 2.96 21.81
N ASP A 95 2.35 3.00 22.45
CA ASP A 95 2.85 4.17 23.16
C ASP A 95 2.97 5.40 22.26
N SER A 96 3.45 5.22 21.03
CA SER A 96 3.54 6.29 20.03
C SER A 96 2.16 6.76 19.55
N PHE A 97 1.17 5.88 19.55
CA PHE A 97 -0.20 6.20 19.11
C PHE A 97 -0.93 7.05 20.13
N TYR A 98 -0.74 6.82 21.44
CA TYR A 98 -1.41 7.62 22.48
C TYR A 98 -1.12 9.10 22.33
N SER A 99 0.13 9.49 22.11
CA SER A 99 0.52 10.88 21.96
C SER A 99 -0.08 11.51 20.70
N ALA A 100 -0.14 10.77 19.60
CA ALA A 100 -0.70 11.25 18.35
C ALA A 100 -2.23 11.37 18.40
N ILE A 101 -2.91 10.36 18.95
CA ILE A 101 -4.38 10.33 19.03
C ILE A 101 -4.90 11.39 20.01
N ARG A 102 -4.22 11.60 21.15
CA ARG A 102 -4.64 12.59 22.15
C ARG A 102 -4.63 14.03 21.66
N LYS A 103 -4.00 14.33 20.54
CA LYS A 103 -4.09 15.65 19.89
C LYS A 103 -5.53 15.98 19.45
N TYR A 104 -6.32 14.97 19.10
CA TYR A 104 -7.72 15.12 18.68
C TYR A 104 -8.72 14.32 19.51
N TYR A 105 -8.25 13.43 20.39
CA TYR A 105 -9.07 12.69 21.36
C TYR A 105 -8.35 12.64 22.72
N PRO A 106 -8.38 13.77 23.46
CA PRO A 106 -7.67 13.88 24.76
C PRO A 106 -8.13 12.88 25.82
N GLU A 107 -9.38 12.41 25.76
CA GLU A 107 -9.98 11.49 26.73
C GLU A 107 -9.50 10.02 26.56
N LEU A 108 -8.66 9.72 25.57
CA LEU A 108 -8.14 8.37 25.38
C LEU A 108 -7.35 7.90 26.60
N LYS A 109 -7.87 6.89 27.28
CA LYS A 109 -7.26 6.33 28.50
C LYS A 109 -6.09 5.43 28.17
N ASP A 110 -5.08 5.40 29.04
CA ASP A 110 -3.98 4.45 28.94
C ASP A 110 -4.48 3.00 28.96
N GLY A 111 -3.79 2.12 28.25
CA GLY A 111 -4.10 0.69 28.21
C GLY A 111 -5.34 0.31 27.40
N THR A 112 -6.01 1.26 26.73
CA THR A 112 -7.23 0.95 25.94
C THR A 112 -6.95 0.57 24.49
N LEU A 113 -5.80 0.96 23.95
CA LEU A 113 -5.40 0.57 22.59
C LEU A 113 -5.03 -0.90 22.53
N GLN A 114 -5.60 -1.61 21.59
CA GLN A 114 -5.35 -3.03 21.36
C GLN A 114 -4.83 -3.21 19.93
N PRO A 115 -3.86 -4.11 19.68
CA PRO A 115 -3.44 -4.45 18.32
C PRO A 115 -4.64 -4.84 17.47
N GLY A 116 -4.79 -4.17 16.33
CA GLY A 116 -5.86 -4.44 15.38
C GLY A 116 -5.37 -5.28 14.20
N TYR A 117 -4.80 -4.63 13.19
CA TYR A 117 -4.21 -5.33 12.06
C TYR A 117 -2.97 -4.58 11.53
N ALA A 118 -2.15 -5.26 10.75
CA ALA A 118 -1.03 -4.66 10.04
C ALA A 118 -1.10 -4.94 8.55
N GLY A 119 -0.64 -3.97 7.76
CA GLY A 119 -0.40 -4.14 6.33
C GLY A 119 1.07 -3.92 6.00
N VAL A 120 1.57 -4.57 4.96
CA VAL A 120 2.94 -4.36 4.46
C VAL A 120 2.87 -3.76 3.06
N ARG A 121 3.52 -2.62 2.89
CA ARG A 121 3.56 -1.87 1.63
C ARG A 121 4.80 -2.24 0.84
N PRO A 122 4.65 -2.62 -0.44
CA PRO A 122 5.78 -2.80 -1.34
C PRO A 122 6.34 -1.45 -1.76
N LYS A 123 7.47 -1.06 -1.21
CA LYS A 123 8.19 0.16 -1.59
C LYS A 123 9.25 -0.15 -2.65
N ILE A 124 9.50 0.80 -3.54
CA ILE A 124 10.55 0.75 -4.56
C ILE A 124 11.63 1.81 -4.36
N THR A 125 11.51 2.60 -3.30
CA THR A 125 12.51 3.57 -2.84
C THR A 125 12.86 3.29 -1.39
N GLU A 126 14.12 3.52 -1.03
CA GLU A 126 14.63 3.27 0.31
C GLU A 126 14.10 4.26 1.36
N LYS A 127 14.28 3.89 2.61
CA LYS A 127 13.95 4.75 3.76
C LYS A 127 14.70 6.08 3.67
N GLY A 128 13.97 7.18 3.81
CA GLY A 128 14.52 8.54 3.79
C GLY A 128 14.58 9.17 2.40
N SER A 129 14.35 8.40 1.34
CA SER A 129 14.19 8.95 -0.01
C SER A 129 12.80 9.55 -0.21
N ALA A 130 12.66 10.38 -1.25
CA ALA A 130 11.34 10.81 -1.70
C ALA A 130 10.47 9.59 -2.02
N ALA A 131 9.18 9.68 -1.71
CA ALA A 131 8.25 8.60 -2.03
C ALA A 131 8.25 8.34 -3.54
N GLY A 132 8.52 7.08 -3.91
CA GLY A 132 8.38 6.65 -5.31
C GLY A 132 6.91 6.55 -5.70
N ASP A 133 6.61 6.87 -6.96
CA ASP A 133 5.31 6.60 -7.55
C ASP A 133 5.21 5.13 -7.98
N PHE A 134 4.03 4.71 -8.36
CA PHE A 134 3.80 3.39 -8.96
C PHE A 134 4.62 3.22 -10.23
N LEU A 135 5.32 2.11 -10.35
CA LEU A 135 6.13 1.81 -11.52
C LEU A 135 5.45 0.74 -12.37
N ILE A 136 5.00 1.13 -13.56
CA ILE A 136 4.35 0.23 -14.52
C ILE A 136 5.23 0.16 -15.75
N GLN A 137 5.85 -0.99 -15.98
CA GLN A 137 6.77 -1.23 -17.08
C GLN A 137 6.14 -2.15 -18.12
N GLY A 138 6.21 -1.73 -19.37
CA GLY A 138 5.78 -2.51 -20.53
C GLY A 138 6.95 -2.90 -21.45
N PRO A 139 6.64 -3.36 -22.66
CA PRO A 139 7.65 -3.75 -23.65
C PRO A 139 8.65 -2.64 -24.03
N GLU A 140 8.28 -1.40 -23.84
CA GLU A 140 9.16 -0.26 -24.12
C GLU A 140 10.36 -0.20 -23.18
N GLU A 141 10.14 -0.58 -21.90
CA GLU A 141 11.16 -0.56 -20.86
C GLU A 141 12.00 -1.86 -20.87
N HIS A 142 11.36 -3.03 -20.91
CA HIS A 142 12.05 -4.32 -20.71
C HIS A 142 12.16 -5.20 -21.97
N LYS A 143 11.64 -4.77 -23.12
CA LYS A 143 11.75 -5.41 -24.45
C LYS A 143 11.05 -6.78 -24.59
N ILE A 144 10.22 -7.20 -23.65
CA ILE A 144 9.43 -8.43 -23.74
C ILE A 144 8.00 -8.09 -24.16
N LYS A 145 7.63 -8.52 -25.36
CA LYS A 145 6.26 -8.30 -25.87
C LYS A 145 5.22 -9.04 -25.03
N GLY A 146 4.07 -8.39 -24.83
CA GLY A 146 2.94 -8.99 -24.12
C GLY A 146 3.12 -9.09 -22.60
N LEU A 147 4.19 -8.53 -22.03
CA LEU A 147 4.41 -8.48 -20.59
C LEU A 147 4.23 -7.06 -20.06
N VAL A 148 3.54 -6.91 -18.95
CA VAL A 148 3.55 -5.70 -18.12
C VAL A 148 3.89 -6.07 -16.68
N ASN A 149 4.85 -5.38 -16.08
CA ASN A 149 5.20 -5.50 -14.68
C ASN A 149 4.72 -4.27 -13.90
N MET A 150 4.09 -4.49 -12.75
CA MET A 150 3.63 -3.44 -11.83
C MET A 150 4.37 -3.56 -10.51
N TYR A 151 5.10 -2.51 -10.12
CA TYR A 151 5.86 -2.46 -8.88
C TYR A 151 5.44 -1.28 -8.01
N GLY A 152 5.60 -1.40 -6.71
CA GLY A 152 5.32 -0.32 -5.77
C GLY A 152 3.83 0.02 -5.64
N ILE A 153 2.93 -0.88 -6.08
CA ILE A 153 1.49 -0.62 -5.96
C ILE A 153 1.07 -0.76 -4.51
N GLU A 154 0.88 0.38 -3.87
CA GLU A 154 0.41 0.52 -2.48
C GLU A 154 -0.79 1.46 -2.41
N SER A 155 -1.07 2.09 -1.27
CA SER A 155 -2.11 3.12 -1.18
C SER A 155 -1.72 4.36 -2.02
N PRO A 156 -2.59 4.88 -2.90
CA PRO A 156 -4.01 4.57 -3.09
C PRO A 156 -4.31 3.60 -4.27
N GLY A 157 -3.50 2.57 -4.49
CA GLY A 157 -3.61 1.66 -5.64
C GLY A 157 -5.00 1.03 -5.85
N LEU A 158 -5.72 0.72 -4.77
CA LEU A 158 -7.09 0.20 -4.90
C LEU A 158 -8.04 1.25 -5.48
N THR A 159 -7.98 2.48 -4.99
CA THR A 159 -8.79 3.59 -5.52
C THR A 159 -8.42 3.92 -6.97
N ALA A 160 -7.13 3.81 -7.31
CA ALA A 160 -6.62 4.08 -8.66
C ALA A 160 -6.68 2.87 -9.60
N SER A 161 -7.24 1.73 -9.17
CA SER A 161 -7.12 0.44 -9.88
C SER A 161 -7.65 0.47 -11.32
N LEU A 162 -8.75 1.16 -11.58
CA LEU A 162 -9.31 1.28 -12.93
C LEU A 162 -8.39 2.09 -13.85
N ALA A 163 -7.87 3.24 -13.38
CA ALA A 163 -6.91 4.03 -14.14
C ALA A 163 -5.59 3.27 -14.38
N LEU A 164 -5.15 2.48 -13.40
CA LEU A 164 -3.99 1.60 -13.56
C LEU A 164 -4.25 0.51 -14.60
N ALA A 165 -5.47 -0.03 -14.65
CA ALA A 165 -5.85 -1.01 -15.66
C ALA A 165 -5.82 -0.42 -17.08
N ASP A 166 -6.25 0.83 -17.27
CA ASP A 166 -6.17 1.53 -18.55
C ASP A 166 -4.72 1.72 -19.00
N ILE A 167 -3.82 2.11 -18.08
CA ILE A 167 -2.39 2.21 -18.37
C ILE A 167 -1.80 0.85 -18.78
N VAL A 168 -2.18 -0.22 -18.09
CA VAL A 168 -1.73 -1.59 -18.40
C VAL A 168 -2.24 -2.01 -19.79
N ALA A 169 -3.51 -1.76 -20.10
CA ALA A 169 -4.10 -2.06 -21.40
C ALA A 169 -3.39 -1.31 -22.53
N HIS A 170 -3.11 -0.03 -22.33
CA HIS A 170 -2.35 0.78 -23.29
C HIS A 170 -0.95 0.22 -23.55
N LYS A 171 -0.19 -0.12 -22.47
CA LYS A 171 1.15 -0.71 -22.58
C LYS A 171 1.15 -2.08 -23.26
N LEU A 172 0.05 -2.82 -23.22
CA LEU A 172 -0.15 -4.08 -23.93
C LEU A 172 -0.61 -3.90 -25.38
N GLY A 173 -0.86 -2.67 -25.82
CA GLY A 173 -1.38 -2.36 -27.16
C GLY A 173 -2.85 -2.80 -27.36
N LEU A 174 -3.61 -2.92 -26.29
CA LEU A 174 -5.03 -3.21 -26.35
C LEU A 174 -5.81 -1.95 -26.77
N PRO A 175 -6.91 -2.11 -27.52
CA PRO A 175 -7.76 -0.98 -27.88
C PRO A 175 -8.38 -0.35 -26.62
N GLU A 176 -8.51 0.98 -26.63
CA GLU A 176 -9.27 1.67 -25.58
C GLU A 176 -10.72 1.16 -25.57
N ILE A 177 -11.20 0.82 -24.36
CA ILE A 177 -12.62 0.55 -24.17
C ILE A 177 -13.31 1.91 -24.29
N LYS A 178 -13.89 2.21 -25.44
CA LYS A 178 -14.81 3.34 -25.54
C LYS A 178 -15.99 3.04 -24.63
N ASP A 179 -16.21 3.91 -23.65
CA ASP A 179 -17.42 3.84 -22.83
C ASP A 179 -18.60 3.68 -23.76
N GLY A 180 -19.33 2.57 -23.59
CA GLY A 180 -20.48 2.28 -24.41
C GLY A 180 -21.61 3.28 -24.16
N THR A 181 -21.55 4.41 -24.81
CA THR A 181 -22.73 5.22 -25.08
C THR A 181 -23.47 4.59 -26.24
N THR A 182 -24.35 3.67 -25.92
CA THR A 182 -25.51 3.31 -26.74
C THR A 182 -26.77 3.64 -25.95
#